data_3dd605803a7eaf3af055f83c4e2c7730
#
_entry.id   3dd605803a7eaf3af055f83c4e2c7730
#
_cell.length_a   1.000
_cell.length_b   1.000
_cell.length_c   1.000
_cell.angle_alpha   90.00
_cell.angle_beta   90.00
_cell.angle_gamma   90.00
#
_symmetry.space_group_name_H-M   'P 1'
#
loop_
_entity.id
_entity.type
_entity.pdbx_description
1 polymer ?
#
loop_
_entity_poly.entity_id
_entity_poly.type
_entity_poly.pdbx_seq_one_letter_code
_entity_poly.pdbx_strand_id
1 'polypeptide(L)'
;QLSMEEIKLDVQVRGELGKSGSQKVRQANGIPAVVYGGKAKPATVSVNRKDFERIVRIHHGESMIFHINVMEKEKKVQDFSAIIKEMQHDPVGDHVIHVDFARISLKEKIEVKVALVAQGEPAGKKDGGSLEHHLWELKVICLPTQIPQHIDVDVSRLEINQSVLVKDLVLPEGVVAHHDPETIVMTVVPPMKEEMAKPAEEQGPQEPEVTKEKKKEEAPAADAQAAKKDAAAPK
;
A
#
# COMPACT_ATOMS: atom_id res chain seq x y z
N GLN A 1 -10.40 8.82 28.38
CA GLN A 1 -11.30 7.67 28.05
C GLN A 1 -11.56 7.71 26.57
N LEU A 2 -10.81 6.93 25.81
CA LEU A 2 -11.04 6.70 24.38
C LEU A 2 -12.28 5.81 24.28
N SER A 3 -13.43 6.39 23.98
CA SER A 3 -14.62 5.62 23.66
C SER A 3 -14.37 4.92 22.32
N MET A 4 -14.34 3.60 22.36
CA MET A 4 -14.36 2.78 21.15
C MET A 4 -15.66 3.07 20.41
N GLU A 5 -15.58 3.79 19.31
CA GLU A 5 -16.70 3.91 18.40
C GLU A 5 -16.82 2.60 17.61
N GLU A 6 -17.78 1.77 18.02
CA GLU A 6 -18.15 0.59 17.23
C GLU A 6 -18.86 1.05 15.96
N ILE A 7 -18.19 0.89 14.84
CA ILE A 7 -18.72 1.31 13.56
C ILE A 7 -19.58 0.18 12.99
N LYS A 8 -20.88 0.42 12.86
CA LYS A 8 -21.81 -0.54 12.26
C LYS A 8 -21.71 -0.48 10.75
N LEU A 9 -21.53 -1.63 10.13
CA LEU A 9 -21.44 -1.79 8.69
C LEU A 9 -22.38 -2.89 8.22
N ASP A 10 -23.33 -2.53 7.37
CA ASP A 10 -24.25 -3.49 6.76
C ASP A 10 -23.65 -4.01 5.47
N VAL A 11 -23.56 -5.33 5.34
CA VAL A 11 -22.98 -6.00 4.18
C VAL A 11 -23.98 -7.03 3.61
N GLN A 12 -23.96 -7.21 2.30
CA GLN A 12 -24.83 -8.17 1.61
C GLN A 12 -24.04 -9.40 1.19
N VAL A 13 -24.63 -10.58 1.40
CA VAL A 13 -24.03 -11.84 0.91
C VAL A 13 -24.06 -11.88 -0.60
N ARG A 14 -22.93 -12.27 -1.23
CA ARG A 14 -22.84 -12.46 -2.68
C ARG A 14 -23.02 -13.92 -3.06
N GLY A 15 -23.92 -14.17 -4.02
CA GLY A 15 -24.09 -15.50 -4.61
C GLY A 15 -23.13 -15.73 -5.79
N GLU A 16 -22.78 -14.68 -6.55
CA GLU A 16 -21.90 -14.78 -7.72
C GLU A 16 -20.45 -14.55 -7.35
N LEU A 17 -19.60 -15.53 -7.63
CA LEU A 17 -18.16 -15.50 -7.35
C LEU A 17 -17.36 -15.27 -8.65
N GLY A 18 -16.08 -14.94 -8.50
CA GLY A 18 -15.15 -14.76 -9.60
C GLY A 18 -15.18 -13.37 -10.24
N LYS A 19 -14.51 -13.26 -11.41
CA LYS A 19 -14.25 -11.96 -12.08
C LYS A 19 -15.53 -11.23 -12.48
N SER A 20 -16.49 -11.94 -13.09
CA SER A 20 -17.75 -11.34 -13.55
C SER A 20 -18.62 -10.85 -12.38
N GLY A 21 -18.71 -11.63 -11.29
CA GLY A 21 -19.46 -11.25 -10.10
C GLY A 21 -18.85 -10.01 -9.41
N SER A 22 -17.54 -9.96 -9.26
CA SER A 22 -16.86 -8.79 -8.68
C SER A 22 -17.00 -7.53 -9.55
N GLN A 23 -16.97 -7.68 -10.88
CA GLN A 23 -17.19 -6.57 -11.80
C GLN A 23 -18.61 -6.00 -11.71
N LYS A 24 -19.64 -6.86 -11.65
CA LYS A 24 -21.04 -6.43 -11.47
C LYS A 24 -21.23 -5.65 -10.17
N VAL A 25 -20.62 -6.12 -9.06
CA VAL A 25 -20.68 -5.41 -7.77
C VAL A 25 -20.07 -4.01 -7.88
N ARG A 26 -18.91 -3.87 -8.51
CA ARG A 26 -18.25 -2.57 -8.68
C ARG A 26 -19.06 -1.63 -9.58
N GLN A 27 -19.69 -2.13 -10.63
CA GLN A 27 -20.59 -1.36 -11.50
C GLN A 27 -21.85 -0.88 -10.76
N ALA A 28 -22.31 -1.65 -9.76
CA ALA A 28 -23.44 -1.29 -8.89
C ALA A 28 -23.02 -0.40 -7.69
N ASN A 29 -21.83 0.26 -7.74
CA ASN A 29 -21.28 1.05 -6.64
C ASN A 29 -21.06 0.26 -5.34
N GLY A 30 -20.84 -1.04 -5.43
CA GLY A 30 -20.45 -1.88 -4.33
C GLY A 30 -18.95 -2.16 -4.33
N ILE A 31 -18.41 -2.49 -3.17
CA ILE A 31 -17.05 -3.00 -2.98
C ILE A 31 -17.16 -4.48 -2.67
N PRO A 32 -16.58 -5.38 -3.48
CA PRO A 32 -16.48 -6.78 -3.13
C PRO A 32 -15.58 -6.94 -1.91
N ALA A 33 -16.00 -7.74 -0.96
CA ALA A 33 -15.25 -8.00 0.25
C ALA A 33 -15.31 -9.49 0.63
N VAL A 34 -14.35 -9.91 1.43
CA VAL A 34 -14.28 -11.25 2.00
C VAL A 34 -14.17 -11.13 3.52
N VAL A 35 -14.93 -11.95 4.22
CA VAL A 35 -14.87 -12.04 5.68
C VAL A 35 -14.38 -13.42 6.04
N TYR A 36 -13.26 -13.50 6.74
CA TYR A 36 -12.65 -14.77 7.18
C TYR A 36 -12.22 -14.70 8.65
N GLY A 37 -11.74 -15.80 9.18
CA GLY A 37 -11.28 -15.91 10.57
C GLY A 37 -12.33 -16.47 11.52
N GLY A 38 -11.88 -16.79 12.76
CA GLY A 38 -12.68 -17.47 13.75
C GLY A 38 -13.05 -18.91 13.33
N LYS A 39 -14.09 -19.47 13.98
CA LYS A 39 -14.57 -20.83 13.71
C LYS A 39 -15.57 -20.95 12.56
N ALA A 40 -15.99 -19.83 11.98
CA ALA A 40 -17.00 -19.82 10.93
C ALA A 40 -16.36 -19.83 9.52
N LYS A 41 -17.09 -20.38 8.55
CA LYS A 41 -16.62 -20.42 7.16
C LYS A 41 -16.43 -19.01 6.59
N PRO A 42 -15.44 -18.82 5.67
CA PRO A 42 -15.31 -17.57 4.95
C PRO A 42 -16.60 -17.21 4.22
N ALA A 43 -16.97 -15.94 4.26
CA ALA A 43 -18.15 -15.41 3.57
C ALA A 43 -17.74 -14.33 2.58
N THR A 44 -18.27 -14.42 1.36
CA THR A 44 -18.09 -13.39 0.35
C THR A 44 -19.24 -12.42 0.41
N VAL A 45 -18.92 -11.16 0.59
CA VAL A 45 -19.90 -10.09 0.80
C VAL A 45 -19.65 -8.92 -0.13
N SER A 46 -20.59 -8.02 -0.21
CA SER A 46 -20.46 -6.71 -0.85
C SER A 46 -20.85 -5.62 0.12
N VAL A 47 -20.11 -4.54 0.08
CA VAL A 47 -20.29 -3.35 0.92
C VAL A 47 -20.69 -2.19 0.02
N ASN A 48 -21.51 -1.27 0.51
CA ASN A 48 -21.80 -0.03 -0.20
C ASN A 48 -20.55 0.86 -0.22
N ARG A 49 -20.10 1.27 -1.42
CA ARG A 49 -18.89 2.07 -1.59
C ARG A 49 -18.97 3.40 -0.85
N LYS A 50 -20.07 4.13 -1.02
CA LYS A 50 -20.22 5.49 -0.45
C LYS A 50 -20.16 5.46 1.09
N ASP A 51 -20.83 4.49 1.69
CA ASP A 51 -20.88 4.37 3.15
C ASP A 51 -19.51 3.96 3.70
N PHE A 52 -18.85 3.01 3.04
CA PHE A 52 -17.53 2.53 3.43
C PHE A 52 -16.45 3.61 3.30
N GLU A 53 -16.34 4.26 2.14
CA GLU A 53 -15.36 5.32 1.92
C GLU A 53 -15.57 6.51 2.86
N ARG A 54 -16.84 6.83 3.19
CA ARG A 54 -17.16 7.87 4.18
C ARG A 54 -16.62 7.50 5.56
N ILE A 55 -16.82 6.26 5.99
CA ILE A 55 -16.35 5.76 7.30
C ILE A 55 -14.82 5.81 7.35
N VAL A 56 -14.14 5.24 6.35
CA VAL A 56 -12.67 5.20 6.29
C VAL A 56 -12.07 6.61 6.29
N ARG A 57 -12.69 7.55 5.56
CA ARG A 57 -12.23 8.95 5.50
C ARG A 57 -12.37 9.68 6.84
N ILE A 58 -13.43 9.42 7.59
CA ILE A 58 -13.64 10.05 8.90
C ILE A 58 -12.62 9.57 9.93
N HIS A 59 -12.27 8.30 9.88
CA HIS A 59 -11.47 7.65 10.93
C HIS A 59 -9.99 7.43 10.55
N HIS A 60 -9.54 7.88 9.39
CA HIS A 60 -8.12 7.91 8.95
C HIS A 60 -7.35 6.60 9.13
N GLY A 61 -7.90 5.46 8.75
CA GLY A 61 -7.06 4.27 8.75
C GLY A 61 -7.78 2.92 8.82
N GLU A 62 -6.94 1.88 8.76
CA GLU A 62 -7.34 0.48 8.77
C GLU A 62 -7.55 -0.08 10.19
N SER A 63 -7.16 0.68 11.23
CA SER A 63 -7.09 0.21 12.63
C SER A 63 -8.43 0.31 13.38
N MET A 64 -9.55 0.02 12.70
CA MET A 64 -10.89 0.16 13.25
C MET A 64 -11.57 -1.17 13.48
N ILE A 65 -12.44 -1.23 14.50
CA ILE A 65 -13.31 -2.36 14.76
C ILE A 65 -14.66 -2.10 14.10
N PHE A 66 -15.02 -2.96 13.17
CA PHE A 66 -16.32 -2.94 12.50
C PHE A 66 -17.26 -3.95 13.13
N HIS A 67 -18.46 -3.52 13.46
CA HIS A 67 -19.54 -4.41 13.76
C HIS A 67 -20.32 -4.71 12.49
N ILE A 68 -20.03 -5.86 11.88
CA ILE A 68 -20.54 -6.23 10.57
C ILE A 68 -21.87 -6.97 10.74
N ASN A 69 -22.93 -6.41 10.15
CA ASN A 69 -24.22 -7.06 10.01
C ASN A 69 -24.31 -7.69 8.62
N VAL A 70 -24.37 -9.00 8.56
CA VAL A 70 -24.53 -9.71 7.28
C VAL A 70 -26.01 -9.80 6.96
N MET A 71 -26.39 -9.18 5.83
CA MET A 71 -27.76 -9.17 5.32
C MET A 71 -27.90 -10.14 4.16
N GLU A 72 -28.92 -10.99 4.20
CA GLU A 72 -29.35 -11.81 3.07
C GLU A 72 -30.82 -11.53 2.79
N LYS A 73 -31.13 -11.01 1.58
CA LYS A 73 -32.50 -10.65 1.19
C LYS A 73 -33.24 -9.85 2.25
N GLU A 74 -32.61 -8.79 2.76
CA GLU A 74 -33.13 -7.87 3.80
C GLU A 74 -33.28 -8.47 5.21
N LYS A 75 -32.83 -9.70 5.44
CA LYS A 75 -32.82 -10.31 6.77
C LYS A 75 -31.39 -10.35 7.33
N LYS A 76 -31.22 -9.94 8.57
CA LYS A 76 -29.97 -10.09 9.30
C LYS A 76 -29.75 -11.57 9.59
N VAL A 77 -28.66 -12.13 9.03
CA VAL A 77 -28.33 -13.55 9.19
C VAL A 77 -27.29 -13.75 10.28
N GLN A 78 -26.26 -12.89 10.32
CA GLN A 78 -25.18 -12.97 11.28
C GLN A 78 -24.68 -11.57 11.63
N ASP A 79 -24.12 -11.44 12.83
CA ASP A 79 -23.37 -10.27 13.26
C ASP A 79 -22.07 -10.72 13.94
N PHE A 80 -21.02 -9.97 13.74
CA PHE A 80 -19.72 -10.23 14.35
C PHE A 80 -18.84 -8.98 14.28
N SER A 81 -17.86 -8.93 15.16
CA SER A 81 -16.83 -7.88 15.10
C SER A 81 -15.69 -8.33 14.18
N ALA A 82 -15.23 -7.42 13.35
CA ALA A 82 -14.13 -7.65 12.43
C ALA A 82 -13.23 -6.41 12.30
N ILE A 83 -12.01 -6.61 11.86
CA ILE A 83 -11.09 -5.55 11.48
C ILE A 83 -10.79 -5.64 9.99
N ILE A 84 -10.36 -4.55 9.40
CA ILE A 84 -9.79 -4.56 8.05
C ILE A 84 -8.37 -5.14 8.16
N LYS A 85 -8.11 -6.21 7.42
CA LYS A 85 -6.78 -6.80 7.34
C LYS A 85 -6.00 -6.25 6.15
N GLU A 86 -6.71 -6.05 5.03
CA GLU A 86 -6.14 -5.49 3.81
C GLU A 86 -7.20 -4.71 3.05
N MET A 87 -6.79 -3.61 2.45
CA MET A 87 -7.61 -2.77 1.59
C MET A 87 -6.85 -2.51 0.30
N GLN A 88 -7.47 -2.87 -0.83
CA GLN A 88 -6.88 -2.67 -2.15
C GLN A 88 -7.48 -1.43 -2.80
N HIS A 89 -6.62 -0.54 -3.26
CA HIS A 89 -6.99 0.69 -3.95
C HIS A 89 -6.76 0.60 -5.46
N ASP A 90 -7.53 1.35 -6.21
CA ASP A 90 -7.30 1.56 -7.63
C ASP A 90 -6.10 2.51 -7.80
N PRO A 91 -5.06 2.12 -8.58
CA PRO A 91 -3.89 2.98 -8.75
C PRO A 91 -4.15 4.28 -9.51
N VAL A 92 -5.29 4.38 -10.21
CA VAL A 92 -5.64 5.56 -11.03
C VAL A 92 -6.67 6.44 -10.33
N GLY A 93 -7.66 5.83 -9.69
CA GLY A 93 -8.83 6.54 -9.13
C GLY A 93 -8.84 6.64 -7.60
N ASP A 94 -7.86 6.08 -6.92
CA ASP A 94 -7.73 6.05 -5.44
C ASP A 94 -8.98 5.54 -4.69
N HIS A 95 -9.86 4.80 -5.40
CA HIS A 95 -11.01 4.20 -4.75
C HIS A 95 -10.74 2.76 -4.35
N VAL A 96 -11.41 2.34 -3.29
CA VAL A 96 -11.29 0.99 -2.77
C VAL A 96 -11.90 -0.01 -3.76
N ILE A 97 -11.09 -1.00 -4.18
CA ILE A 97 -11.47 -2.08 -5.10
C ILE A 97 -11.89 -3.34 -4.34
N HIS A 98 -11.21 -3.65 -3.25
CA HIS A 98 -11.45 -4.85 -2.45
C HIS A 98 -11.14 -4.59 -0.99
N VAL A 99 -11.86 -5.27 -0.09
CA VAL A 99 -11.63 -5.20 1.36
C VAL A 99 -11.65 -6.60 1.95
N ASP A 100 -10.65 -6.88 2.76
CA ASP A 100 -10.51 -8.10 3.52
C ASP A 100 -10.82 -7.86 4.98
N PHE A 101 -11.87 -8.49 5.47
CA PHE A 101 -12.26 -8.42 6.87
C PHE A 101 -11.83 -9.69 7.62
N ALA A 102 -11.09 -9.53 8.70
CA ALA A 102 -10.79 -10.60 9.63
C ALA A 102 -11.73 -10.53 10.83
N ARG A 103 -12.48 -11.61 11.08
CA ARG A 103 -13.29 -11.73 12.31
C ARG A 103 -12.37 -11.77 13.51
N ILE A 104 -12.72 -11.02 14.53
CA ILE A 104 -11.95 -10.93 15.77
C ILE A 104 -12.74 -11.40 16.97
N SER A 105 -12.00 -11.91 17.96
CA SER A 105 -12.48 -12.15 19.31
C SER A 105 -11.85 -11.11 20.22
N LEU A 106 -12.64 -10.47 21.08
CA LEU A 106 -12.15 -9.44 22.01
C LEU A 106 -11.08 -9.96 23.00
N LYS A 107 -10.90 -11.28 23.09
CA LYS A 107 -9.97 -11.94 24.02
C LYS A 107 -8.64 -12.34 23.39
N GLU A 108 -8.53 -12.29 22.08
CA GLU A 108 -7.33 -12.74 21.35
C GLU A 108 -6.52 -11.55 20.90
N LYS A 109 -5.19 -11.67 21.02
CA LYS A 109 -4.26 -10.68 20.45
C LYS A 109 -4.30 -10.76 18.94
N ILE A 110 -4.35 -9.63 18.30
CA ILE A 110 -4.40 -9.52 16.84
C ILE A 110 -3.24 -8.66 16.34
N GLU A 111 -2.84 -8.92 15.11
CA GLU A 111 -1.86 -8.11 14.40
C GLU A 111 -2.61 -7.12 13.50
N VAL A 112 -2.38 -5.84 13.74
CA VAL A 112 -2.98 -4.72 12.99
C VAL A 112 -1.89 -3.76 12.52
N LYS A 113 -2.18 -3.04 11.45
CA LYS A 113 -1.34 -1.95 10.95
C LYS A 113 -1.87 -0.65 11.53
N VAL A 114 -1.01 0.15 12.12
CA VAL A 114 -1.35 1.45 12.71
C VAL A 114 -0.56 2.54 12.01
N ALA A 115 -1.23 3.61 11.62
CA ALA A 115 -0.60 4.75 10.98
C ALA A 115 0.38 5.47 11.91
N LEU A 116 1.51 5.90 11.35
CA LEU A 116 2.53 6.70 12.03
C LEU A 116 2.35 8.16 11.64
N VAL A 117 2.20 9.03 12.63
CA VAL A 117 2.02 10.46 12.42
C VAL A 117 3.23 11.21 13.00
N ALA A 118 3.93 11.98 12.15
CA ALA A 118 5.02 12.83 12.59
C ALA A 118 4.48 13.98 13.43
N GLN A 119 5.00 14.15 14.65
CA GLN A 119 4.64 15.22 15.55
C GLN A 119 5.78 16.24 15.66
N GLY A 120 5.48 17.51 15.36
CA GLY A 120 6.45 18.61 15.38
C GLY A 120 7.13 18.85 14.03
N GLU A 121 7.99 19.86 13.99
CA GLU A 121 8.85 20.18 12.85
C GLU A 121 10.29 19.79 13.15
N PRO A 122 10.97 19.00 12.31
CA PRO A 122 12.34 18.59 12.55
C PRO A 122 13.29 19.81 12.53
N ALA A 123 14.27 19.82 13.44
CA ALA A 123 15.28 20.87 13.49
C ALA A 123 16.04 20.98 12.15
N GLY A 124 16.34 19.86 11.52
CA GLY A 124 17.02 19.80 10.23
C GLY A 124 16.24 20.40 9.06
N LYS A 125 14.91 20.61 9.18
CA LYS A 125 14.13 21.31 8.15
C LYS A 125 14.50 22.80 8.07
N LYS A 126 14.89 23.42 9.19
CA LYS A 126 15.36 24.81 9.23
C LYS A 126 16.67 24.98 8.48
N ASP A 127 17.47 23.93 8.44
CA ASP A 127 18.76 23.89 7.73
C ASP A 127 18.60 23.43 6.27
N GLY A 128 17.34 23.39 5.78
CA GLY A 128 17.01 23.02 4.40
C GLY A 128 16.83 21.52 4.16
N GLY A 129 16.85 20.68 5.20
CA GLY A 129 16.58 19.25 5.09
C GLY A 129 15.12 18.93 4.78
N SER A 130 14.86 17.76 4.21
CA SER A 130 13.52 17.21 3.97
C SER A 130 13.27 15.98 4.83
N LEU A 131 12.07 15.90 5.43
CA LEU A 131 11.64 14.72 6.16
C LEU A 131 11.17 13.65 5.17
N GLU A 132 11.80 12.49 5.21
CA GLU A 132 11.44 11.33 4.41
C GLU A 132 10.82 10.24 5.28
N HIS A 133 9.66 9.75 4.87
CA HIS A 133 8.94 8.67 5.55
C HIS A 133 9.31 7.34 4.89
N HIS A 134 9.98 6.46 5.62
CA HIS A 134 10.27 5.10 5.18
C HIS A 134 9.15 4.13 5.55
N LEU A 135 8.50 4.35 6.69
CA LEU A 135 7.33 3.61 7.14
C LEU A 135 6.17 4.56 7.39
N TRP A 136 5.04 4.27 6.75
CA TRP A 136 3.77 4.96 6.97
C TRP A 136 2.89 4.24 8.00
N GLU A 137 3.04 2.93 8.12
CA GLU A 137 2.26 2.05 8.96
C GLU A 137 3.17 1.11 9.74
N LEU A 138 2.91 0.95 11.02
CA LEU A 138 3.59 0.00 11.89
C LEU A 138 2.69 -1.19 12.16
N LYS A 139 3.18 -2.41 11.94
CA LYS A 139 2.49 -3.62 12.39
C LYS A 139 2.68 -3.78 13.88
N VAL A 140 1.57 -3.87 14.60
CA VAL A 140 1.56 -4.05 16.05
C VAL A 140 0.68 -5.23 16.45
N ILE A 141 1.04 -5.87 17.54
CA ILE A 141 0.26 -6.94 18.17
C ILE A 141 -0.34 -6.37 19.44
N CYS A 142 -1.67 -6.32 19.49
CA CYS A 142 -2.41 -5.81 20.66
C CYS A 142 -3.76 -6.51 20.83
N LEU A 143 -4.43 -6.24 21.94
CA LEU A 143 -5.84 -6.60 22.08
C LEU A 143 -6.72 -5.63 21.28
N PRO A 144 -7.86 -6.09 20.73
CA PRO A 144 -8.78 -5.22 19.99
C PRO A 144 -9.20 -3.97 20.76
N THR A 145 -9.31 -4.08 22.09
CA THR A 145 -9.66 -2.98 22.98
C THR A 145 -8.56 -1.93 23.17
N GLN A 146 -7.35 -2.21 22.74
CA GLN A 146 -6.17 -1.36 22.92
C GLN A 146 -5.53 -0.90 21.61
N ILE A 147 -6.26 -1.01 20.52
CA ILE A 147 -5.77 -0.54 19.21
C ILE A 147 -5.72 0.99 19.23
N PRO A 148 -4.54 1.62 19.07
CA PRO A 148 -4.45 3.06 18.91
C PRO A 148 -4.89 3.48 17.49
N GLN A 149 -5.45 4.67 17.35
CA GLN A 149 -5.82 5.20 16.04
C GLN A 149 -4.58 5.58 15.23
N HIS A 150 -3.57 6.11 15.89
CA HIS A 150 -2.26 6.47 15.33
C HIS A 150 -1.20 6.36 16.40
N ILE A 151 0.05 6.32 15.97
CA ILE A 151 1.22 6.39 16.84
C ILE A 151 1.96 7.67 16.51
N ASP A 152 2.11 8.54 17.51
CA ASP A 152 2.84 9.78 17.36
C ASP A 152 4.35 9.54 17.36
N VAL A 153 5.04 10.12 16.39
CA VAL A 153 6.48 10.07 16.24
C VAL A 153 7.03 11.47 16.42
N ASP A 154 7.73 11.74 17.53
CA ASP A 154 8.36 13.03 17.77
C ASP A 154 9.58 13.21 16.86
N VAL A 155 9.45 14.10 15.89
CA VAL A 155 10.52 14.43 14.93
C VAL A 155 11.20 15.77 15.25
N SER A 156 10.78 16.47 16.32
CA SER A 156 11.20 17.84 16.62
C SER A 156 12.71 17.99 16.82
N ARG A 157 13.38 16.94 17.30
CA ARG A 157 14.82 16.92 17.62
C ARG A 157 15.71 16.40 16.52
N LEU A 158 15.12 15.99 15.38
CA LEU A 158 15.88 15.38 14.28
C LEU A 158 16.69 16.44 13.53
N GLU A 159 17.99 16.21 13.46
CA GLU A 159 18.94 16.94 12.63
C GLU A 159 19.10 16.26 11.27
N ILE A 160 19.81 16.92 10.35
CA ILE A 160 20.12 16.35 9.02
C ILE A 160 20.92 15.04 9.19
N ASN A 161 20.57 14.02 8.43
CA ASN A 161 21.08 12.64 8.47
C ASN A 161 20.77 11.86 9.76
N GLN A 162 19.85 12.34 10.59
CA GLN A 162 19.33 11.55 11.70
C GLN A 162 18.03 10.83 11.32
N SER A 163 17.82 9.67 11.92
CA SER A 163 16.65 8.82 11.72
C SER A 163 16.02 8.39 13.04
N VAL A 164 14.71 8.23 13.03
CA VAL A 164 13.96 7.57 14.12
C VAL A 164 13.83 6.10 13.77
N LEU A 165 14.15 5.24 14.74
CA LEU A 165 14.03 3.80 14.64
C LEU A 165 12.76 3.31 15.35
N VAL A 166 12.30 2.10 15.01
CA VAL A 166 11.13 1.49 15.66
C VAL A 166 11.30 1.38 17.18
N LYS A 167 12.50 1.13 17.69
CA LYS A 167 12.80 1.07 19.14
C LYS A 167 12.61 2.40 19.88
N ASP A 168 12.71 3.53 19.16
CA ASP A 168 12.62 4.87 19.74
C ASP A 168 11.16 5.38 19.82
N LEU A 169 10.20 4.58 19.30
CA LEU A 169 8.79 4.92 19.33
C LEU A 169 8.19 4.72 20.73
N VAL A 170 7.38 5.67 21.15
CA VAL A 170 6.59 5.58 22.37
C VAL A 170 5.30 4.83 22.07
N LEU A 171 5.26 3.55 22.43
CA LEU A 171 4.09 2.72 22.23
C LEU A 171 3.17 2.79 23.46
N PRO A 172 1.84 2.84 23.29
CA PRO A 172 0.89 2.77 24.40
C PRO A 172 0.92 1.39 25.11
N GLU A 173 0.39 1.33 26.31
CA GLU A 173 0.37 0.11 27.11
C GLU A 173 -0.39 -1.02 26.40
N GLY A 174 0.20 -2.20 26.36
CA GLY A 174 -0.42 -3.39 25.75
C GLY A 174 -0.21 -3.55 24.26
N VAL A 175 0.53 -2.62 23.61
CA VAL A 175 0.88 -2.67 22.19
C VAL A 175 2.34 -3.09 22.04
N VAL A 176 2.60 -4.09 21.20
CA VAL A 176 3.94 -4.60 20.90
C VAL A 176 4.19 -4.46 19.40
N ALA A 177 5.28 -3.77 19.04
CA ALA A 177 5.68 -3.68 17.63
C ALA A 177 6.08 -5.06 17.09
N HIS A 178 5.61 -5.38 15.90
CA HIS A 178 5.97 -6.60 15.15
C HIS A 178 6.85 -6.23 13.94
N HIS A 179 7.89 -5.46 14.23
CA HIS A 179 8.94 -5.07 13.28
C HIS A 179 10.29 -5.23 13.93
N ASP A 180 11.34 -5.30 13.10
CA ASP A 180 12.71 -5.25 13.57
C ASP A 180 12.96 -3.90 14.29
N PRO A 181 13.50 -3.89 15.52
CA PRO A 181 13.76 -2.67 16.28
C PRO A 181 14.72 -1.69 15.60
N GLU A 182 15.56 -2.17 14.69
CA GLU A 182 16.50 -1.34 13.92
C GLU A 182 15.91 -0.77 12.62
N THR A 183 14.64 -1.06 12.32
CA THR A 183 13.98 -0.50 11.13
C THR A 183 13.83 1.00 11.25
N ILE A 184 14.21 1.72 10.19
CA ILE A 184 14.07 3.17 10.10
C ILE A 184 12.61 3.52 9.81
N VAL A 185 12.06 4.43 10.59
CA VAL A 185 10.70 4.95 10.45
C VAL A 185 10.69 6.22 9.62
N MET A 186 11.47 7.20 10.02
CA MET A 186 11.60 8.50 9.37
C MET A 186 13.04 8.96 9.41
N THR A 187 13.47 9.70 8.38
CA THR A 187 14.82 10.26 8.28
C THR A 187 14.75 11.70 7.77
N VAL A 188 15.66 12.55 8.23
CA VAL A 188 15.84 13.88 7.66
C VAL A 188 17.01 13.84 6.69
N VAL A 189 16.71 14.05 5.41
CA VAL A 189 17.70 14.02 4.31
C VAL A 189 18.15 15.44 4.02
N PRO A 190 19.47 15.67 3.75
CA PRO A 190 19.95 16.98 3.32
C PRO A 190 19.31 17.40 2.00
N PRO A 191 19.18 18.70 1.74
CA PRO A 191 18.68 19.19 0.46
C PRO A 191 19.58 18.67 -0.65
N MET A 192 19.00 18.05 -1.67
CA MET A 192 19.70 17.70 -2.87
C MET A 192 20.10 19.02 -3.54
N LYS A 193 21.37 19.43 -3.40
CA LYS A 193 21.91 20.48 -4.25
C LYS A 193 21.84 19.93 -5.68
N GLU A 194 20.95 20.47 -6.48
CA GLU A 194 21.11 20.40 -7.91
C GLU A 194 22.50 20.96 -8.20
N GLU A 195 23.48 20.10 -8.42
CA GLU A 195 24.65 20.48 -9.16
C GLU A 195 24.12 20.89 -10.53
N MET A 196 23.85 22.19 -10.66
CA MET A 196 23.71 22.81 -11.97
C MET A 196 24.94 22.35 -12.75
N ALA A 197 24.70 21.46 -13.71
CA ALA A 197 25.67 21.08 -14.69
C ALA A 197 26.29 22.41 -15.19
N LYS A 198 27.53 22.65 -14.83
CA LYS A 198 28.31 23.76 -15.40
C LYS A 198 28.18 23.63 -16.92
N PRO A 199 27.75 24.69 -17.61
CA PRO A 199 27.82 24.66 -19.07
C PRO A 199 29.28 24.37 -19.42
N ALA A 200 29.50 23.30 -20.18
CA ALA A 200 30.76 23.03 -20.76
C ALA A 200 31.14 24.27 -21.59
N GLU A 201 32.15 24.99 -21.12
CA GLU A 201 32.77 26.06 -21.86
C GLU A 201 33.16 25.53 -23.25
N GLU A 202 32.68 26.24 -24.24
CA GLU A 202 33.04 26.17 -25.63
C GLU A 202 34.57 25.97 -25.80
N GLN A 203 34.97 24.78 -26.20
CA GLN A 203 36.19 24.60 -26.93
C GLN A 203 35.81 24.65 -28.40
N GLY A 204 36.26 25.70 -29.04
CA GLY A 204 35.99 26.02 -30.41
C GLY A 204 36.39 24.93 -31.42
N PRO A 205 35.90 25.05 -32.65
CA PRO A 205 36.03 24.03 -33.65
C PRO A 205 37.48 24.01 -34.18
N GLN A 206 38.18 22.91 -33.91
CA GLN A 206 39.36 22.57 -34.70
C GLN A 206 38.92 21.77 -35.94
N GLU A 207 39.13 22.35 -37.10
CA GLU A 207 39.00 21.72 -38.41
C GLU A 207 39.85 20.44 -38.48
N PRO A 208 39.31 19.34 -38.98
CA PRO A 208 40.16 18.23 -39.46
C PRO A 208 40.49 18.41 -40.94
N GLU A 209 41.78 18.55 -41.19
CA GLU A 209 42.35 18.43 -42.51
C GLU A 209 42.02 17.11 -43.19
N VAL A 210 41.69 17.28 -44.45
CA VAL A 210 41.38 16.23 -45.42
C VAL A 210 42.68 15.52 -45.83
N THR A 211 42.73 14.21 -45.65
CA THR A 211 43.64 13.37 -46.46
C THR A 211 42.84 12.22 -47.07
N LYS A 212 42.77 12.30 -48.40
CA LYS A 212 42.27 11.28 -49.31
C LYS A 212 43.26 10.13 -49.40
N GLU A 213 42.77 8.88 -49.40
CA GLU A 213 43.19 7.80 -50.31
C GLU A 213 42.29 6.61 -50.05
N LYS A 214 41.44 6.29 -50.93
CA LYS A 214 41.40 5.53 -52.19
C LYS A 214 41.54 4.02 -52.00
N LYS A 215 40.47 3.33 -52.48
CA LYS A 215 40.43 1.98 -53.11
C LYS A 215 40.24 0.79 -52.17
N LYS A 216 39.37 -0.16 -52.36
CA LYS A 216 38.72 -0.79 -53.54
C LYS A 216 37.78 -1.87 -52.97
N GLU A 217 36.56 -1.95 -53.48
CA GLU A 217 35.94 -3.12 -54.12
C GLU A 217 36.06 -4.45 -53.34
N GLU A 218 34.95 -5.03 -52.93
CA GLU A 218 34.20 -6.03 -53.72
C GLU A 218 33.00 -6.51 -52.85
N ALA A 219 31.83 -6.36 -53.41
CA ALA A 219 30.72 -7.27 -53.19
C ALA A 219 30.90 -8.40 -54.24
N PRO A 220 30.19 -9.53 -54.25
CA PRO A 220 28.78 -9.70 -53.98
C PRO A 220 28.33 -11.08 -53.47
N ALA A 221 27.06 -11.11 -53.20
CA ALA A 221 26.05 -12.09 -53.59
C ALA A 221 25.89 -13.46 -52.91
N ALA A 222 24.67 -13.65 -52.60
CA ALA A 222 23.79 -14.80 -52.89
C ALA A 222 24.09 -16.11 -52.14
N ASP A 223 23.20 -16.90 -51.74
CA ASP A 223 21.93 -17.39 -52.19
C ASP A 223 21.36 -18.29 -51.11
N ALA A 224 20.14 -18.19 -50.76
CA ALA A 224 19.03 -18.98 -51.14
C ALA A 224 18.91 -20.41 -50.58
N GLN A 225 17.72 -20.68 -50.19
CA GLN A 225 16.97 -21.94 -50.24
C GLN A 225 17.25 -22.95 -49.12
N ALA A 226 16.31 -23.43 -48.51
CA ALA A 226 14.95 -23.84 -48.72
C ALA A 226 14.71 -25.15 -48.01
N ALA A 227 13.54 -25.24 -47.55
CA ALA A 227 12.66 -26.41 -47.66
C ALA A 227 12.69 -27.47 -46.54
N LYS A 228 11.61 -27.45 -45.84
CA LYS A 228 10.51 -28.44 -45.97
C LYS A 228 10.63 -29.77 -45.21
N LYS A 229 9.53 -30.02 -44.60
CA LYS A 229 8.85 -31.34 -44.43
C LYS A 229 9.17 -32.04 -43.11
N ASP A 230 8.29 -32.66 -42.46
CA ASP A 230 6.90 -33.02 -42.59
C ASP A 230 6.54 -33.85 -41.36
N ALA A 231 5.37 -33.62 -40.93
CA ALA A 231 4.37 -34.65 -40.63
C ALA A 231 4.52 -35.57 -39.38
N ALA A 232 3.46 -35.58 -38.72
CA ALA A 232 2.65 -36.71 -38.28
C ALA A 232 2.60 -36.99 -36.77
N ALA A 233 1.42 -36.71 -36.25
CA ALA A 233 0.75 -37.45 -35.17
C ALA A 233 0.54 -38.90 -35.61
N PRO A 234 -0.03 -39.82 -34.85
CA PRO A 234 -0.82 -39.72 -33.62
C PRO A 234 -0.57 -40.88 -32.62
N LYS A 235 -0.97 -40.71 -31.39
CA LYS A 235 -1.88 -41.67 -30.73
C LYS A 235 -2.31 -41.08 -29.39
#